data_04ea68e1da906c529de9fe55c892479e
#
_entry.id   04ea68e1da906c529de9fe55c892479e
#
_cell.length_a   1.000
_cell.length_b   1.000
_cell.length_c   1.000
_cell.angle_alpha   90.00
_cell.angle_beta   90.00
_cell.angle_gamma   90.00
#
_symmetry.space_group_name_H-M   'P 1'
#
loop_
_entity.id
_entity.type
_entity.pdbx_description
1 polymer ?
#
loop_
_entity_poly.entity_id
_entity_poly.type
_entity_poly.pdbx_seq_one_letter_code
_entity_poly.pdbx_strand_id
1 'polypeptide(L)'
;MNEAILYILYSPVHKAVKIGISDISGNRWKAHRTKGWLLVAYWHFFERDQARTIESIVLKTLREKHGHFLNKEDMPQSGYTETFDASKITRKGLIRMVNKAIKDS
;
A
#
# COMPACT_ATOMS: atom_id res chain seq x y z
N MET A 1 -7.89 -21.68 1.91
CA MET A 1 -6.90 -20.92 1.14
C MET A 1 -6.90 -19.46 1.58
N ASN A 2 -5.72 -18.89 1.72
CA ASN A 2 -5.53 -17.53 2.21
C ASN A 2 -5.10 -16.58 1.10
N GLU A 3 -5.89 -16.54 0.05
CA GLU A 3 -5.62 -15.61 -1.06
C GLU A 3 -5.69 -14.17 -0.58
N ALA A 4 -4.84 -13.33 -1.12
CA ALA A 4 -4.76 -11.94 -0.73
C ALA A 4 -4.45 -11.03 -1.92
N ILE A 5 -4.78 -9.77 -1.76
CA ILE A 5 -4.47 -8.72 -2.72
C ILE A 5 -3.53 -7.73 -2.02
N LEU A 6 -2.39 -7.47 -2.66
CA LEU A 6 -1.52 -6.35 -2.31
C LEU A 6 -1.96 -5.18 -3.18
N TYR A 7 -2.19 -4.01 -2.59
CA TYR A 7 -2.73 -2.88 -3.33
C TYR A 7 -1.96 -1.59 -3.06
N ILE A 8 -2.02 -0.67 -4.02
CA ILE A 8 -1.51 0.68 -3.89
C ILE A 8 -2.68 1.65 -4.08
N LEU A 9 -2.80 2.58 -3.15
CA LEU A 9 -3.82 3.64 -3.21
C LEU A 9 -3.14 5.01 -3.28
N TYR A 10 -3.89 5.98 -3.83
CA TYR A 10 -3.47 7.38 -3.87
C TYR A 10 -4.60 8.26 -3.35
N SER A 11 -4.24 9.24 -2.52
CA SER A 11 -5.16 10.26 -2.04
C SER A 11 -4.85 11.60 -2.68
N PRO A 12 -5.72 12.13 -3.55
CA PRO A 12 -5.52 13.47 -4.11
C PRO A 12 -5.57 14.56 -3.05
N VAL A 13 -6.38 14.37 -2.00
CA VAL A 13 -6.53 15.36 -0.92
C VAL A 13 -5.24 15.47 -0.11
N HIS A 14 -4.70 14.34 0.33
CA HIS A 14 -3.48 14.30 1.14
C HIS A 14 -2.21 14.31 0.32
N LYS A 15 -2.29 14.09 -0.99
CA LYS A 15 -1.15 13.89 -1.89
C LYS A 15 -0.22 12.82 -1.35
N ALA A 16 -0.82 11.69 -1.02
CA ALA A 16 -0.15 10.56 -0.38
C ALA A 16 -0.43 9.27 -1.13
N VAL A 17 0.52 8.34 -1.06
CA VAL A 17 0.35 6.97 -1.54
C VAL A 17 0.32 6.04 -0.33
N LYS A 18 -0.34 4.89 -0.48
CA LYS A 18 -0.44 3.87 0.56
C LYS A 18 -0.29 2.50 -0.07
N ILE A 19 0.42 1.61 0.64
CA ILE A 19 0.49 0.19 0.29
C ILE A 19 -0.20 -0.60 1.40
N GLY A 20 -0.92 -1.66 1.03
CA GLY A 20 -1.62 -2.50 2.00
C GLY A 20 -1.99 -3.86 1.44
N ILE A 21 -2.55 -4.68 2.31
CA ILE A 21 -3.02 -6.03 1.97
C ILE A 21 -4.49 -6.15 2.36
N SER A 22 -5.25 -6.82 1.51
CA SER A 22 -6.65 -7.15 1.74
C SER A 22 -6.88 -8.62 1.37
N ASP A 23 -7.98 -9.19 1.86
CA ASP A 23 -8.44 -10.45 1.30
C ASP A 23 -8.98 -10.22 -0.12
N ILE A 24 -9.35 -11.29 -0.83
CA ILE A 24 -9.78 -11.16 -2.22
C ILE A 24 -11.10 -10.40 -2.39
N SER A 25 -11.87 -10.21 -1.31
CA SER A 25 -13.09 -9.37 -1.37
C SER A 25 -12.76 -7.89 -1.54
N GLY A 26 -11.53 -7.49 -1.17
CA GLY A 26 -11.10 -6.09 -1.26
C GLY A 26 -11.72 -5.17 -0.23
N ASN A 27 -12.27 -5.70 0.87
CA ASN A 27 -12.97 -4.89 1.86
C ASN A 27 -12.09 -3.79 2.46
N ARG A 28 -10.81 -4.06 2.68
CA ARG A 28 -9.90 -3.05 3.26
C ARG A 28 -9.70 -1.86 2.35
N TRP A 29 -9.38 -2.06 1.08
CA TRP A 29 -9.17 -0.93 0.19
C TRP A 29 -10.48 -0.21 -0.13
N LYS A 30 -11.60 -0.92 -0.12
CA LYS A 30 -12.92 -0.30 -0.30
C LYS A 30 -13.25 0.66 0.83
N ALA A 31 -12.85 0.33 2.06
CA ALA A 31 -13.02 1.23 3.20
C ALA A 31 -12.23 2.53 3.01
N HIS A 32 -11.01 2.45 2.48
CA HIS A 32 -10.23 3.64 2.16
C HIS A 32 -10.86 4.43 1.00
N ARG A 33 -11.44 3.74 0.03
CA ARG A 33 -12.11 4.38 -1.11
C ARG A 33 -13.23 5.30 -0.65
N THR A 34 -13.98 4.93 0.38
CA THR A 34 -15.05 5.78 0.92
C THR A 34 -14.50 7.07 1.55
N LYS A 35 -13.20 7.13 1.83
CA LYS A 35 -12.50 8.29 2.36
C LYS A 35 -11.71 9.05 1.28
N GLY A 36 -11.99 8.78 0.02
CA GLY A 36 -11.39 9.51 -1.10
C GLY A 36 -10.09 8.92 -1.65
N TRP A 37 -9.70 7.72 -1.22
CA TRP A 37 -8.53 7.04 -1.76
C TRP A 37 -8.87 6.33 -3.06
N LEU A 38 -7.97 6.40 -4.04
CA LEU A 38 -8.15 5.80 -5.36
C LEU A 38 -7.25 4.59 -5.51
N LEU A 39 -7.78 3.52 -6.09
CA LEU A 39 -6.98 2.32 -6.39
C LEU A 39 -6.07 2.61 -7.59
N VAL A 40 -4.77 2.47 -7.39
CA VAL A 40 -3.75 2.68 -8.44
C VAL A 40 -3.37 1.36 -9.10
N ALA A 41 -3.11 0.33 -8.29
CA ALA A 41 -2.68 -0.97 -8.77
C ALA A 41 -2.93 -2.02 -7.70
N TYR A 42 -3.02 -3.28 -8.13
CA TYR A 42 -3.09 -4.40 -7.20
C TYR A 42 -2.44 -5.64 -7.80
N TRP A 43 -2.03 -6.54 -6.91
CA TRP A 43 -1.45 -7.84 -7.28
C TRP A 43 -2.16 -8.92 -6.49
N HIS A 44 -2.52 -10.00 -7.15
CA HIS A 44 -3.15 -11.15 -6.51
C HIS A 44 -2.11 -12.18 -6.11
N PHE A 45 -2.22 -12.70 -4.90
CA PHE A 45 -1.36 -13.75 -4.38
C PHE A 45 -2.25 -14.91 -3.91
N PHE A 46 -1.83 -16.13 -4.21
CA PHE A 46 -2.56 -17.31 -3.77
C PHE A 46 -2.41 -17.55 -2.26
N GLU A 47 -1.32 -17.05 -1.66
CA GLU A 47 -1.09 -17.16 -0.23
C GLU A 47 -0.86 -15.78 0.37
N ARG A 48 -1.55 -15.49 1.48
CA ARG A 48 -1.43 -14.20 2.16
C ARG A 48 -0.01 -13.93 2.65
N ASP A 49 0.71 -14.98 3.06
CA ASP A 49 2.09 -14.84 3.55
C ASP A 49 3.03 -14.32 2.46
N GLN A 50 2.79 -14.69 1.21
CA GLN A 50 3.55 -14.15 0.07
C GLN A 50 3.33 -12.65 -0.06
N ALA A 51 2.07 -12.21 0.01
CA ALA A 51 1.72 -10.81 -0.05
C ALA A 51 2.36 -10.03 1.10
N ARG A 52 2.34 -10.58 2.32
CA ARG A 52 2.95 -9.97 3.49
C ARG A 52 4.46 -9.81 3.35
N THR A 53 5.13 -10.82 2.80
CA THR A 53 6.57 -10.77 2.57
C THR A 53 6.91 -9.60 1.65
N ILE A 54 6.19 -9.47 0.55
CA ILE A 54 6.42 -8.39 -0.42
C ILE A 54 6.11 -7.03 0.22
N GLU A 55 4.98 -6.90 0.91
CA GLU A 55 4.63 -5.67 1.60
C GLU A 55 5.71 -5.26 2.60
N SER A 56 6.19 -6.21 3.39
CA SER A 56 7.22 -5.95 4.42
C SER A 56 8.51 -5.43 3.80
N ILE A 57 8.94 -6.01 2.68
CA ILE A 57 10.15 -5.58 1.98
C ILE A 57 10.00 -4.13 1.52
N VAL A 58 8.88 -3.81 0.88
CA VAL A 58 8.62 -2.47 0.35
C VAL A 58 8.49 -1.46 1.48
N LEU A 59 7.71 -1.78 2.53
CA LEU A 59 7.53 -0.89 3.68
C LEU A 59 8.82 -0.61 4.41
N LYS A 60 9.66 -1.63 4.61
CA LYS A 60 10.96 -1.45 5.26
C LYS A 60 11.82 -0.44 4.49
N THR A 61 11.92 -0.62 3.18
CA THR A 61 12.69 0.28 2.32
C THR A 61 12.16 1.72 2.38
N LEU A 62 10.85 1.89 2.28
CA LEU A 62 10.22 3.21 2.29
C LEU A 62 10.38 3.90 3.65
N ARG A 63 10.17 3.16 4.74
CA ARG A 63 10.27 3.71 6.10
C ARG A 63 11.68 4.13 6.45
N GLU A 64 12.68 3.38 6.00
CA GLU A 64 14.08 3.74 6.20
C GLU A 64 14.45 5.04 5.50
N LYS A 65 13.84 5.31 4.34
CA LYS A 65 14.13 6.53 3.56
C LYS A 65 13.27 7.72 3.95
N HIS A 66 11.99 7.49 4.25
CA HIS A 66 11.00 8.57 4.33
C HIS A 66 10.19 8.62 5.62
N GLY A 67 10.11 7.51 6.39
CA GLY A 67 9.13 7.39 7.47
C GLY A 67 7.70 7.40 6.91
N HIS A 68 6.71 7.28 7.76
CA HIS A 68 5.31 7.41 7.32
C HIS A 68 4.95 8.90 7.18
N PHE A 69 3.93 9.20 6.38
CA PHE A 69 3.57 10.56 6.00
C PHE A 69 2.37 11.11 6.79
N LEU A 70 1.30 10.35 6.88
CA LEU A 70 0.07 10.81 7.53
C LEU A 70 0.03 10.42 9.00
N ASN A 71 -0.78 11.15 9.77
CA ASN A 71 -1.05 10.89 11.18
C ASN A 71 -2.36 10.12 11.34
N LYS A 72 -2.60 9.63 12.56
CA LYS A 72 -3.84 8.95 12.90
C LYS A 72 -5.05 9.85 12.66
N GLU A 73 -4.92 11.15 12.92
CA GLU A 73 -5.98 12.15 12.72
C GLU A 73 -6.31 12.31 11.23
N ASP A 74 -5.32 12.23 10.36
CA ASP A 74 -5.51 12.34 8.92
C ASP A 74 -6.16 11.09 8.34
N MET A 75 -6.02 9.96 9.02
CA MET A 75 -6.47 8.66 8.53
C MET A 75 -7.11 7.84 9.63
N PRO A 76 -8.30 8.25 10.12
CA PRO A 76 -8.97 7.58 11.24
C PRO A 76 -9.38 6.14 10.91
N GLN A 77 -9.51 5.77 9.64
CA GLN A 77 -9.87 4.42 9.23
C GLN A 77 -8.71 3.41 9.36
N SER A 78 -7.58 3.82 9.95
CA SER A 78 -6.37 3.02 10.14
C SER A 78 -5.45 2.98 8.90
N GLY A 79 -4.23 2.51 9.10
CA GLY A 79 -3.25 2.36 8.02
C GLY A 79 -2.36 3.59 7.79
N TYR A 80 -2.40 4.57 8.68
CA TYR A 80 -1.60 5.80 8.53
C TYR A 80 -0.09 5.53 8.51
N THR A 81 0.38 4.47 9.16
CA THR A 81 1.81 4.12 9.18
C THR A 81 2.31 3.54 7.85
N GLU A 82 1.40 3.25 6.94
CA GLU A 82 1.70 2.69 5.62
C GLU A 82 1.51 3.73 4.51
N THR A 83 1.55 5.02 4.88
CA THR A 83 1.36 6.14 3.96
C THR A 83 2.67 6.87 3.72
N PHE A 84 2.85 7.37 2.49
CA PHE A 84 4.09 8.05 2.09
C PHE A 84 3.75 9.27 1.22
N ASP A 85 4.63 10.27 1.28
CA ASP A 85 4.48 11.51 0.52
C ASP A 85 4.61 11.22 -0.98
N ALA A 86 3.56 11.50 -1.75
CA ALA A 86 3.53 11.23 -3.18
C ALA A 86 4.51 12.11 -3.98
N SER A 87 5.05 13.18 -3.37
CA SER A 87 6.09 13.99 -4.01
C SER A 87 7.47 13.32 -3.89
N LYS A 88 7.65 12.43 -2.92
CA LYS A 88 8.92 11.73 -2.67
C LYS A 88 8.95 10.34 -3.29
N ILE A 89 7.82 9.67 -3.32
CA ILE A 89 7.68 8.38 -4.00
C ILE A 89 6.45 8.44 -4.91
N THR A 90 6.67 8.36 -6.22
CA THR A 90 5.58 8.42 -7.19
C THR A 90 4.81 7.09 -7.21
N ARG A 91 3.60 7.14 -7.77
CA ARG A 91 2.80 5.93 -7.98
C ARG A 91 3.55 4.91 -8.83
N LYS A 92 4.18 5.36 -9.92
CA LYS A 92 4.99 4.50 -10.79
C LYS A 92 6.20 3.94 -10.06
N GLY A 93 6.85 4.75 -9.25
CA GLY A 93 8.00 4.32 -8.44
C GLY A 93 7.62 3.24 -7.46
N LEU A 94 6.47 3.39 -6.80
CA LEU A 94 5.99 2.38 -5.86
C LEU A 94 5.63 1.07 -6.57
N ILE A 95 4.99 1.15 -7.73
CA ILE A 95 4.68 -0.03 -8.55
C ILE A 95 5.98 -0.78 -8.91
N ARG A 96 7.01 -0.04 -9.32
CA ARG A 96 8.32 -0.65 -9.65
C ARG A 96 8.94 -1.35 -8.45
N MET A 97 8.83 -0.76 -7.26
CA MET A 97 9.36 -1.36 -6.03
C MET A 97 8.66 -2.69 -5.73
N VAL A 98 7.34 -2.74 -5.88
CA VAL A 98 6.57 -3.98 -5.67
C VAL A 98 6.98 -5.03 -6.69
N ASN A 99 7.02 -4.68 -7.97
CA ASN A 99 7.40 -5.62 -9.02
C ASN A 99 8.82 -6.16 -8.82
N LYS A 100 9.75 -5.31 -8.39
CA LYS A 100 11.12 -5.74 -8.10
C LYS A 100 11.15 -6.70 -6.91
N ALA A 101 10.42 -6.41 -5.85
CA ALA A 101 10.34 -7.28 -4.68
C ALA A 101 9.78 -8.67 -5.06
N ILE A 102 8.76 -8.71 -5.90
CA ILE A 102 8.18 -9.97 -6.39
C ILE A 102 9.22 -10.74 -7.21
N LYS A 103 9.92 -10.06 -8.11
CA LYS A 103 10.93 -10.69 -8.97
C LYS A 103 12.08 -11.27 -8.17
N ASP A 104 12.48 -10.59 -7.10
CA ASP A 104 13.64 -10.96 -6.29
C ASP A 104 13.29 -11.99 -5.20
N SER A 105 12.02 -12.26 -5.00
CA SER A 105 11.58 -13.19 -3.94
C SER A 105 11.59 -14.66 -4.38
#